data_44d587b2dc1b9bcce61adcaa6787382b
#
_entry.id   44d587b2dc1b9bcce61adcaa6787382b
#
_cell.length_a   1.000
_cell.length_b   1.000
_cell.length_c   1.000
_cell.angle_alpha   90.00
_cell.angle_beta   90.00
_cell.angle_gamma   90.00
#
_symmetry.space_group_name_H-M   'P 1'
#
loop_
_entity.id
_entity.type
_entity.pdbx_description
1 polymer ?
#
loop_
_entity_poly.entity_id
_entity_poly.type
_entity_poly.pdbx_seq_one_letter_code
_entity_poly.pdbx_strand_id
1 'polypeptide(L)'
;MIRVGFIGTVPKEWMGGLNYFKNLFFALKSFANKDVESIVFVGKRTNTEIIKMFKKHATIIEDSLFDRHSVKWYFSKIIEKLFNSNFFLERILQKYKCDIISHSSIINFKKIKTINWIPDLQHIHLPEMFSKNEIIERNKNFMNIIKYSDAVVVSSNDTLNDLKNFAPEYYHKINVLHFVSQPIQKYNGLDIKKLKKKYNINDSFFYMPNQFWKHKNHMTVFKAIDCLKKEGLEVKLICTGHLSDYRNKTYIDEIYNFIEKSNLGENIKILGLVDIDDVYSLIKFSKAVINPSLFEGWSSTVEECKSVGKNMILSDINVHREQYPTATFFDRKSVQSLKDTIKNYKEDETNNKVDLLSTRTKKYADDYVNLTKKVINT
;
A
#
# COMPACT_ATOMS: atom_id res chain seq x y z
N MET A 1 10.92 27.14 3.50
CA MET A 1 10.70 25.83 2.80
C MET A 1 11.39 24.74 3.62
N ILE A 2 10.64 23.77 4.08
CA ILE A 2 11.13 22.65 4.92
C ILE A 2 11.78 21.62 4.01
N ARG A 3 12.99 21.16 4.32
CA ARG A 3 13.70 20.14 3.56
C ARG A 3 13.55 18.77 4.24
N VAL A 4 12.84 17.86 3.62
CA VAL A 4 12.52 16.55 4.17
C VAL A 4 13.32 15.47 3.45
N GLY A 5 14.16 14.75 4.21
CA GLY A 5 14.90 13.59 3.74
C GLY A 5 14.05 12.31 3.77
N PHE A 6 14.14 11.50 2.73
CA PHE A 6 13.52 10.18 2.63
C PHE A 6 14.57 9.16 2.23
N ILE A 7 14.47 7.93 2.74
CA ILE A 7 15.32 6.82 2.30
C ILE A 7 14.58 6.06 1.20
N GLY A 8 15.07 6.18 -0.03
CA GLY A 8 14.45 5.60 -1.22
C GLY A 8 14.88 4.17 -1.55
N THR A 9 15.58 3.48 -0.65
CA THR A 9 15.99 2.07 -0.83
C THR A 9 14.85 1.12 -0.50
N VAL A 10 13.76 1.20 -1.28
CA VAL A 10 12.58 0.34 -1.14
C VAL A 10 12.78 -0.92 -1.99
N PRO A 11 12.55 -2.13 -1.45
CA PRO A 11 12.60 -3.36 -2.24
C PRO A 11 11.61 -3.29 -3.42
N LYS A 12 12.05 -3.75 -4.60
CA LYS A 12 11.21 -3.73 -5.81
C LYS A 12 9.95 -4.60 -5.64
N GLU A 13 10.06 -5.63 -4.84
CA GLU A 13 8.97 -6.56 -4.52
C GLU A 13 7.88 -5.91 -3.66
N TRP A 14 8.21 -4.85 -2.92
CA TRP A 14 7.23 -4.11 -2.11
C TRP A 14 6.57 -2.98 -2.92
N MET A 15 5.78 -3.35 -3.92
CA MET A 15 5.08 -2.41 -4.80
C MET A 15 4.19 -1.41 -4.05
N GLY A 16 3.53 -1.86 -2.96
CA GLY A 16 2.71 -0.96 -2.11
C GLY A 16 3.52 0.21 -1.55
N GLY A 17 4.71 -0.04 -1.02
CA GLY A 17 5.60 1.00 -0.51
C GLY A 17 6.13 1.93 -1.61
N LEU A 18 6.52 1.39 -2.76
CA LEU A 18 6.94 2.19 -3.90
C LEU A 18 5.83 3.14 -4.39
N ASN A 19 4.60 2.63 -4.50
CA ASN A 19 3.45 3.43 -4.89
C ASN A 19 3.10 4.48 -3.82
N TYR A 20 3.23 4.15 -2.54
CA TYR A 20 3.04 5.10 -1.45
C TYR A 20 3.99 6.30 -1.60
N PHE A 21 5.31 6.06 -1.70
CA PHE A 21 6.29 7.14 -1.87
C PHE A 21 6.09 7.94 -3.15
N LYS A 22 5.84 7.28 -4.27
CA LYS A 22 5.53 7.94 -5.55
C LYS A 22 4.37 8.93 -5.39
N ASN A 23 3.28 8.50 -4.75
CA ASN A 23 2.09 9.31 -4.56
C ASN A 23 2.31 10.45 -3.55
N LEU A 24 3.06 10.22 -2.47
CA LEU A 24 3.46 11.26 -1.53
C LEU A 24 4.28 12.35 -2.23
N PHE A 25 5.33 11.97 -2.96
CA PHE A 25 6.18 12.93 -3.68
C PHE A 25 5.40 13.69 -4.75
N PHE A 26 4.47 13.02 -5.45
CA PHE A 26 3.57 13.67 -6.39
C PHE A 26 2.69 14.73 -5.69
N ALA A 27 2.05 14.37 -4.60
CA ALA A 27 1.19 15.29 -3.84
C ALA A 27 1.97 16.52 -3.35
N LEU A 28 3.13 16.31 -2.73
CA LEU A 28 3.98 17.40 -2.23
C LEU A 28 4.48 18.30 -3.36
N LYS A 29 4.93 17.73 -4.49
CA LYS A 29 5.40 18.50 -5.65
C LYS A 29 4.28 19.32 -6.29
N SER A 30 3.06 18.76 -6.35
CA SER A 30 1.92 19.41 -7.04
C SER A 30 1.25 20.49 -6.20
N PHE A 31 1.16 20.31 -4.87
CA PHE A 31 0.35 21.16 -4.01
C PHE A 31 1.10 21.86 -2.87
N ALA A 32 2.34 21.43 -2.58
CA ALA A 32 3.12 21.95 -1.44
C ALA A 32 4.58 22.29 -1.80
N ASN A 33 4.89 22.52 -3.06
CA ASN A 33 6.25 22.74 -3.55
C ASN A 33 6.92 24.03 -3.02
N LYS A 34 6.17 24.94 -2.45
CA LYS A 34 6.67 26.16 -1.78
C LYS A 34 6.92 25.92 -0.29
N ASP A 35 6.28 24.94 0.31
CA ASP A 35 6.37 24.60 1.74
C ASP A 35 7.42 23.54 2.01
N VAL A 36 7.46 22.47 1.19
CA VAL A 36 8.29 21.27 1.39
C VAL A 36 9.10 20.93 0.14
N GLU A 37 10.40 20.68 0.32
CA GLU A 37 11.28 20.06 -0.65
C GLU A 37 11.55 18.61 -0.24
N SER A 38 11.17 17.65 -1.09
CA SER A 38 11.44 16.22 -0.89
C SER A 38 12.83 15.87 -1.42
N ILE A 39 13.71 15.35 -0.56
CA ILE A 39 15.06 14.89 -0.90
C ILE A 39 15.13 13.40 -0.64
N VAL A 40 15.30 12.60 -1.70
CA VAL A 40 15.32 11.15 -1.61
C VAL A 40 16.74 10.62 -1.75
N PHE A 41 17.21 9.96 -0.72
CA PHE A 41 18.52 9.34 -0.66
C PHE A 41 18.44 7.89 -1.12
N VAL A 42 19.23 7.53 -2.12
CA VAL A 42 19.28 6.19 -2.69
C VAL A 42 20.71 5.68 -2.79
N GLY A 43 20.89 4.37 -2.85
CA GLY A 43 22.19 3.75 -3.16
C GLY A 43 22.56 3.94 -4.63
N LYS A 44 23.85 3.93 -4.93
CA LYS A 44 24.36 3.96 -6.31
C LYS A 44 23.96 2.74 -7.15
N ARG A 45 23.59 1.63 -6.47
CA ARG A 45 23.11 0.38 -7.10
C ARG A 45 21.56 0.31 -7.16
N THR A 46 20.87 1.36 -6.76
CA THR A 46 19.40 1.38 -6.80
C THR A 46 18.92 1.25 -8.25
N ASN A 47 17.84 0.48 -8.44
CA ASN A 47 17.25 0.25 -9.75
C ASN A 47 16.90 1.60 -10.43
N THR A 48 17.35 1.75 -11.68
CA THR A 48 17.18 2.99 -12.47
C THR A 48 15.72 3.36 -12.70
N GLU A 49 14.81 2.39 -12.74
CA GLU A 49 13.36 2.62 -12.87
C GLU A 49 12.79 3.30 -11.63
N ILE A 50 13.23 2.88 -10.42
CA ILE A 50 12.85 3.50 -9.16
C ILE A 50 13.38 4.94 -9.10
N ILE A 51 14.64 5.14 -9.48
CA ILE A 51 15.24 6.49 -9.54
C ILE A 51 14.45 7.39 -10.51
N LYS A 52 14.16 6.91 -11.72
CA LYS A 52 13.35 7.65 -12.71
C LYS A 52 11.95 7.98 -12.18
N MET A 53 11.32 7.05 -11.46
CA MET A 53 10.00 7.24 -10.87
C MET A 53 10.00 8.38 -9.85
N PHE A 54 10.95 8.38 -8.92
CA PHE A 54 11.01 9.39 -7.86
C PHE A 54 11.53 10.74 -8.36
N LYS A 55 12.48 10.76 -9.31
CA LYS A 55 13.08 11.97 -9.89
C LYS A 55 12.06 12.91 -10.55
N LYS A 56 10.90 12.37 -10.95
CA LYS A 56 9.79 13.19 -11.48
C LYS A 56 9.25 14.18 -10.45
N HIS A 57 9.34 13.86 -9.16
CA HIS A 57 8.65 14.59 -8.09
C HIS A 57 9.54 14.96 -6.90
N ALA A 58 10.79 14.51 -6.85
CA ALA A 58 11.72 14.74 -5.74
C ALA A 58 13.15 14.94 -6.24
N THR A 59 13.98 15.58 -5.40
CA THR A 59 15.44 15.67 -5.60
C THR A 59 16.08 14.36 -5.20
N ILE A 60 16.86 13.73 -6.08
CA ILE A 60 17.52 12.46 -5.82
C ILE A 60 18.99 12.65 -5.46
N ILE A 61 19.43 12.03 -4.38
CA ILE A 61 20.84 12.01 -3.94
C ILE A 61 21.31 10.56 -3.90
N GLU A 62 22.32 10.26 -4.68
CA GLU A 62 22.93 8.94 -4.74
C GLU A 62 24.19 8.89 -3.87
N ASP A 63 24.23 8.01 -2.85
CA ASP A 63 25.41 7.76 -2.04
C ASP A 63 25.52 6.27 -1.67
N SER A 64 26.76 5.75 -1.70
CA SER A 64 27.03 4.34 -1.36
C SER A 64 26.76 3.98 0.11
N LEU A 65 26.49 4.95 0.97
CA LEU A 65 25.99 4.70 2.33
C LEU A 65 24.67 3.91 2.30
N PHE A 66 23.84 4.14 1.28
CA PHE A 66 22.53 3.50 1.10
C PHE A 66 22.60 2.18 0.30
N ASP A 67 23.79 1.80 -0.15
CA ASP A 67 24.03 0.47 -0.76
C ASP A 67 24.33 -0.55 0.33
N ARG A 68 23.40 -1.47 0.57
CA ARG A 68 23.61 -2.58 1.49
C ARG A 68 24.90 -3.33 1.09
N HIS A 69 25.75 -3.67 2.08
CA HIS A 69 27.05 -4.32 1.89
C HIS A 69 28.13 -3.47 1.19
N SER A 70 27.98 -2.15 1.08
CA SER A 70 29.08 -1.26 0.74
C SER A 70 29.99 -1.02 1.95
N VAL A 71 31.22 -0.59 1.70
CA VAL A 71 32.19 -0.25 2.77
C VAL A 71 31.61 0.82 3.68
N LYS A 72 31.05 1.90 3.12
CA LYS A 72 30.40 2.96 3.91
C LYS A 72 29.23 2.45 4.74
N TRP A 73 28.43 1.53 4.20
CA TRP A 73 27.31 0.92 4.91
C TRP A 73 27.79 0.09 6.11
N TYR A 74 28.84 -0.72 5.95
CA TYR A 74 29.41 -1.50 7.05
C TYR A 74 29.96 -0.60 8.17
N PHE A 75 30.75 0.42 7.81
CA PHE A 75 31.25 1.38 8.80
C PHE A 75 30.10 2.10 9.52
N SER A 76 29.06 2.50 8.80
CA SER A 76 27.87 3.10 9.41
C SER A 76 27.22 2.16 10.42
N LYS A 77 27.05 0.88 10.10
CA LYS A 77 26.45 -0.11 11.00
C LYS A 77 27.32 -0.44 12.21
N ILE A 78 28.63 -0.44 12.06
CA ILE A 78 29.55 -0.60 13.21
C ILE A 78 29.40 0.59 14.17
N ILE A 79 29.43 1.82 13.68
CA ILE A 79 29.28 3.03 14.49
C ILE A 79 27.90 3.08 15.15
N GLU A 80 26.84 2.75 14.41
CA GLU A 80 25.48 2.66 14.95
C GLU A 80 25.41 1.70 16.13
N LYS A 81 26.03 0.51 15.99
CA LYS A 81 26.03 -0.53 17.05
C LYS A 81 26.86 -0.15 18.27
N LEU A 82 28.03 0.48 18.06
CA LEU A 82 28.96 0.84 19.15
C LEU A 82 28.48 2.07 19.93
N PHE A 83 27.92 3.07 19.25
CA PHE A 83 27.61 4.38 19.83
C PHE A 83 26.13 4.68 19.88
N ASN A 84 25.26 3.74 19.47
CA ASN A 84 23.82 3.94 19.34
C ASN A 84 23.48 5.26 18.61
N SER A 85 24.19 5.52 17.51
CA SER A 85 24.12 6.80 16.80
C SER A 85 24.19 6.61 15.29
N ASN A 86 23.31 7.27 14.55
CA ASN A 86 23.28 7.31 13.11
C ASN A 86 24.16 8.43 12.53
N PHE A 87 25.37 8.62 13.10
CA PHE A 87 26.29 9.72 12.81
C PHE A 87 26.52 9.97 11.30
N PHE A 88 26.82 8.92 10.52
CA PHE A 88 27.08 9.10 9.08
C PHE A 88 25.83 9.55 8.32
N LEU A 89 24.68 8.98 8.65
CA LEU A 89 23.41 9.37 8.05
C LEU A 89 23.05 10.81 8.44
N GLU A 90 23.18 11.15 9.72
CA GLU A 90 22.92 12.52 10.21
C GLU A 90 23.81 13.55 9.50
N ARG A 91 25.10 13.23 9.32
CA ARG A 91 26.04 14.09 8.59
C ARG A 91 25.65 14.30 7.13
N ILE A 92 25.15 13.26 6.45
CA ILE A 92 24.65 13.40 5.08
C ILE A 92 23.39 14.28 5.07
N LEU A 93 22.43 14.04 5.95
CA LEU A 93 21.22 14.85 6.06
C LEU A 93 21.56 16.33 6.29
N GLN A 94 22.52 16.63 7.19
CA GLN A 94 22.98 17.98 7.45
C GLN A 94 23.68 18.62 6.24
N LYS A 95 24.50 17.85 5.50
CA LYS A 95 25.15 18.33 4.27
C LYS A 95 24.12 18.82 3.26
N TYR A 96 22.98 18.15 3.16
CA TYR A 96 21.88 18.52 2.28
C TYR A 96 20.84 19.39 2.97
N LYS A 97 21.15 19.92 4.17
CA LYS A 97 20.30 20.84 4.95
C LYS A 97 18.89 20.28 5.16
N CYS A 98 18.76 18.97 5.44
CA CYS A 98 17.49 18.38 5.78
C CYS A 98 17.10 18.79 7.22
N ASP A 99 15.89 19.27 7.39
CA ASP A 99 15.31 19.61 8.70
C ASP A 99 14.72 18.37 9.37
N ILE A 100 14.14 17.47 8.57
CA ILE A 100 13.44 16.25 9.00
C ILE A 100 13.92 15.07 8.16
N ILE A 101 13.97 13.87 8.76
CA ILE A 101 13.95 12.60 8.04
C ILE A 101 12.58 11.94 8.23
N SER A 102 11.97 11.48 7.14
CA SER A 102 10.63 10.95 7.16
C SER A 102 10.55 9.52 6.60
N HIS A 103 9.66 8.68 7.17
CA HIS A 103 9.36 7.32 6.70
C HIS A 103 10.57 6.36 6.63
N SER A 104 11.59 6.61 7.46
CA SER A 104 12.84 5.85 7.39
C SER A 104 12.89 4.65 8.33
N SER A 105 11.99 4.57 9.31
CA SER A 105 12.05 3.67 10.47
C SER A 105 13.36 3.79 11.28
N ILE A 106 14.14 4.84 11.03
CA ILE A 106 15.40 5.11 11.74
C ILE A 106 15.11 6.10 12.87
N ILE A 107 15.76 5.87 13.98
CA ILE A 107 15.66 6.63 15.23
C ILE A 107 17.07 7.02 15.69
N ASN A 108 17.17 7.72 16.83
CA ASN A 108 18.44 8.09 17.47
C ASN A 108 19.27 9.15 16.67
N PHE A 109 18.59 10.14 16.12
CA PHE A 109 19.22 11.38 15.66
C PHE A 109 19.36 12.40 16.79
N LYS A 110 20.41 13.22 16.75
CA LYS A 110 20.64 14.28 17.74
C LYS A 110 20.12 15.64 17.30
N LYS A 111 20.18 15.91 15.99
CA LYS A 111 19.91 17.24 15.42
C LYS A 111 18.84 17.24 14.32
N ILE A 112 18.41 16.07 13.89
CA ILE A 112 17.44 15.90 12.81
C ILE A 112 16.15 15.36 13.40
N LYS A 113 15.04 16.03 13.17
CA LYS A 113 13.71 15.58 13.56
C LYS A 113 13.26 14.37 12.75
N THR A 114 12.40 13.54 13.34
CA THR A 114 11.99 12.26 12.77
C THR A 114 10.47 12.16 12.66
N ILE A 115 9.99 11.81 11.47
CA ILE A 115 8.59 11.39 11.23
C ILE A 115 8.63 9.96 10.71
N ASN A 116 8.28 8.98 11.51
CA ASN A 116 8.30 7.59 11.07
C ASN A 116 6.91 7.06 10.76
N TRP A 117 6.83 6.12 9.83
CA TRP A 117 5.59 5.52 9.37
C TRP A 117 5.46 4.09 9.88
N ILE A 118 4.30 3.77 10.47
CA ILE A 118 3.89 2.42 10.80
C ILE A 118 2.69 2.09 9.90
N PRO A 119 2.86 1.22 8.90
CA PRO A 119 1.82 0.97 7.90
C PRO A 119 0.59 0.27 8.47
N ASP A 120 0.79 -0.66 9.41
CA ASP A 120 -0.27 -1.47 10.03
C ASP A 120 0.23 -2.26 11.26
N LEU A 121 -0.72 -2.86 11.98
CA LEU A 121 -0.46 -3.83 13.05
C LEU A 121 -1.05 -5.22 12.71
N GLN A 122 -0.88 -5.68 11.48
CA GLN A 122 -1.42 -6.95 11.01
C GLN A 122 -1.09 -8.15 11.93
N HIS A 123 0.10 -8.17 12.52
CA HIS A 123 0.55 -9.25 13.41
C HIS A 123 -0.22 -9.32 14.75
N ILE A 124 -0.96 -8.26 15.13
CA ILE A 124 -1.85 -8.26 16.28
C ILE A 124 -3.22 -8.84 15.89
N HIS A 125 -3.74 -8.49 14.69
CA HIS A 125 -5.05 -8.92 14.21
C HIS A 125 -5.05 -10.33 13.63
N LEU A 126 -3.95 -10.77 13.03
CA LEU A 126 -3.78 -12.08 12.39
C LEU A 126 -2.49 -12.75 12.88
N PRO A 127 -2.35 -13.00 14.20
CA PRO A 127 -1.12 -13.55 14.78
C PRO A 127 -0.74 -14.92 14.22
N GLU A 128 -1.72 -15.70 13.78
CA GLU A 128 -1.51 -17.02 13.15
C GLU A 128 -0.74 -16.97 11.82
N MET A 129 -0.59 -15.78 11.24
CA MET A 129 0.18 -15.58 10.00
C MET A 129 1.66 -15.22 10.26
N PHE A 130 2.07 -15.18 11.51
CA PHE A 130 3.42 -14.79 11.92
C PHE A 130 4.00 -15.80 12.91
N SER A 131 5.29 -16.02 12.87
CA SER A 131 5.97 -16.77 13.92
C SER A 131 6.00 -15.97 15.23
N LYS A 132 6.10 -16.66 16.37
CA LYS A 132 6.21 -16.00 17.68
C LYS A 132 7.37 -15.00 17.73
N ASN A 133 8.52 -15.33 17.13
CA ASN A 133 9.68 -14.46 17.10
C ASN A 133 9.42 -13.19 16.28
N GLU A 134 8.77 -13.31 15.11
CA GLU A 134 8.39 -12.15 14.30
C GLU A 134 7.44 -11.21 15.03
N ILE A 135 6.47 -11.74 15.79
CA ILE A 135 5.56 -10.93 16.61
C ILE A 135 6.35 -10.15 17.68
N ILE A 136 7.25 -10.83 18.40
CA ILE A 136 8.08 -10.18 19.43
C ILE A 136 8.97 -9.09 18.82
N GLU A 137 9.63 -9.38 17.72
CA GLU A 137 10.50 -8.41 17.03
C GLU A 137 9.70 -7.22 16.48
N ARG A 138 8.54 -7.44 15.87
CA ARG A 138 7.66 -6.37 15.38
C ARG A 138 7.19 -5.47 16.52
N ASN A 139 6.72 -6.07 17.63
CA ASN A 139 6.29 -5.31 18.82
C ASN A 139 7.43 -4.45 19.37
N LYS A 140 8.62 -5.01 19.52
CA LYS A 140 9.81 -4.28 19.99
C LYS A 140 10.18 -3.14 19.03
N ASN A 141 10.20 -3.42 17.72
CA ASN A 141 10.56 -2.42 16.73
C ASN A 141 9.54 -1.27 16.67
N PHE A 142 8.24 -1.58 16.67
CA PHE A 142 7.21 -0.55 16.65
C PHE A 142 7.21 0.29 17.93
N MET A 143 7.37 -0.35 19.10
CA MET A 143 7.51 0.38 20.35
C MET A 143 8.72 1.33 20.32
N ASN A 144 9.86 0.89 19.81
CA ASN A 144 11.05 1.75 19.68
C ASN A 144 10.79 2.92 18.71
N ILE A 145 10.18 2.65 17.55
CA ILE A 145 9.81 3.69 16.58
C ILE A 145 8.91 4.73 17.26
N ILE A 146 7.85 4.30 17.95
CA ILE A 146 6.90 5.21 18.60
C ILE A 146 7.60 6.03 19.70
N LYS A 147 8.37 5.36 20.56
CA LYS A 147 9.05 5.99 21.68
C LYS A 147 10.04 7.06 21.25
N TYR A 148 10.87 6.75 20.25
CA TYR A 148 12.04 7.57 19.89
C TYR A 148 11.84 8.47 18.69
N SER A 149 10.71 8.41 18.00
CA SER A 149 10.37 9.38 16.94
C SER A 149 9.78 10.65 17.53
N ASP A 150 9.97 11.79 16.84
CA ASP A 150 9.28 13.04 17.18
C ASP A 150 7.79 12.94 16.80
N ALA A 151 7.46 12.29 15.68
CA ALA A 151 6.10 11.94 15.32
C ALA A 151 6.04 10.58 14.60
N VAL A 152 4.87 9.95 14.68
CA VAL A 152 4.55 8.72 13.95
C VAL A 152 3.33 8.95 13.07
N VAL A 153 3.40 8.45 11.84
CA VAL A 153 2.30 8.47 10.87
C VAL A 153 1.71 7.08 10.73
N VAL A 154 0.39 7.01 10.68
CA VAL A 154 -0.39 5.83 10.29
C VAL A 154 -1.31 6.19 9.13
N SER A 155 -1.80 5.18 8.40
CA SER A 155 -2.57 5.44 7.19
C SER A 155 -4.09 5.44 7.40
N SER A 156 -4.59 5.07 8.60
CA SER A 156 -6.02 5.01 8.91
C SER A 156 -6.31 5.32 10.39
N ASN A 157 -7.55 5.72 10.67
CA ASN A 157 -8.02 5.83 12.05
C ASN A 157 -8.14 4.46 12.74
N ASP A 158 -8.36 3.39 11.98
CA ASP A 158 -8.35 2.02 12.49
C ASP A 158 -6.96 1.68 13.05
N THR A 159 -5.87 1.93 12.29
CA THR A 159 -4.49 1.76 12.78
C THR A 159 -4.14 2.73 13.91
N LEU A 160 -4.68 3.97 13.90
CA LEU A 160 -4.52 4.90 15.04
C LEU A 160 -5.10 4.32 16.33
N ASN A 161 -6.28 3.71 16.28
CA ASN A 161 -6.91 3.06 17.42
C ASN A 161 -6.10 1.84 17.91
N ASP A 162 -5.56 1.06 17.00
CA ASP A 162 -4.65 -0.03 17.34
C ASP A 162 -3.43 0.47 18.11
N LEU A 163 -2.78 1.53 17.63
CA LEU A 163 -1.61 2.12 18.29
C LEU A 163 -1.96 2.80 19.62
N LYS A 164 -3.16 3.34 19.76
CA LYS A 164 -3.65 3.88 21.03
C LYS A 164 -3.74 2.79 22.12
N ASN A 165 -4.12 1.58 21.72
CA ASN A 165 -4.15 0.43 22.62
C ASN A 165 -2.75 -0.17 22.85
N PHE A 166 -1.90 -0.16 21.81
CA PHE A 166 -0.56 -0.74 21.83
C PHE A 166 0.45 0.10 22.64
N ALA A 167 0.38 1.45 22.53
CA ALA A 167 1.32 2.39 23.15
C ALA A 167 0.59 3.66 23.63
N PRO A 168 -0.30 3.55 24.64
CA PRO A 168 -1.18 4.65 25.07
C PRO A 168 -0.43 5.88 25.55
N GLU A 169 0.73 5.72 26.17
CA GLU A 169 1.55 6.83 26.67
C GLU A 169 2.14 7.72 25.55
N TYR A 170 2.25 7.21 24.32
CA TYR A 170 2.79 7.92 23.16
C TYR A 170 1.72 8.36 22.14
N TYR A 171 0.44 8.21 22.49
CA TYR A 171 -0.67 8.52 21.57
C TYR A 171 -0.58 9.94 20.96
N HIS A 172 -0.11 10.91 21.74
CA HIS A 172 0.05 12.32 21.31
C HIS A 172 1.00 12.50 20.12
N LYS A 173 1.90 11.52 19.84
CA LYS A 173 2.83 11.54 18.71
C LYS A 173 2.24 10.97 17.42
N ILE A 174 1.10 10.27 17.49
CA ILE A 174 0.56 9.52 16.36
C ILE A 174 -0.38 10.42 15.56
N ASN A 175 -0.19 10.43 14.24
CA ASN A 175 -0.96 11.26 13.31
C ASN A 175 -1.45 10.40 12.15
N VAL A 176 -2.70 10.60 11.74
CA VAL A 176 -3.26 9.91 10.56
C VAL A 176 -2.93 10.69 9.31
N LEU A 177 -2.48 9.98 8.28
CA LEU A 177 -2.18 10.53 6.98
C LEU A 177 -2.75 9.59 5.90
N HIS A 178 -3.96 9.87 5.44
CA HIS A 178 -4.62 9.10 4.38
C HIS A 178 -3.93 9.33 3.04
N PHE A 179 -3.21 8.34 2.55
CA PHE A 179 -2.57 8.48 1.25
C PHE A 179 -3.58 8.35 0.09
N VAL A 180 -3.26 8.96 -1.03
CA VAL A 180 -4.10 9.00 -2.23
C VAL A 180 -3.30 8.47 -3.42
N SER A 181 -3.83 7.48 -4.14
CA SER A 181 -3.22 6.98 -5.38
C SER A 181 -3.58 7.85 -6.58
N GLN A 182 -2.61 8.04 -7.46
CA GLN A 182 -2.81 8.73 -8.74
C GLN A 182 -2.99 7.70 -9.86
N PRO A 183 -3.97 7.87 -10.77
CA PRO A 183 -4.13 6.99 -11.92
C PRO A 183 -2.97 7.17 -12.91
N ILE A 184 -2.83 6.22 -13.80
CA ILE A 184 -1.89 6.35 -14.92
C ILE A 184 -2.36 7.44 -15.91
N GLN A 185 -1.40 8.16 -16.50
CA GLN A 185 -1.70 9.24 -17.45
C GLN A 185 -2.55 8.78 -18.65
N LYS A 186 -2.39 7.52 -19.08
CA LYS A 186 -3.10 6.94 -20.24
C LYS A 186 -4.50 6.41 -19.90
N TYR A 187 -4.98 6.55 -18.66
CA TYR A 187 -6.22 5.90 -18.22
C TYR A 187 -7.41 6.12 -19.15
N ASN A 188 -7.63 7.36 -19.60
CA ASN A 188 -8.75 7.68 -20.49
C ASN A 188 -8.61 7.06 -21.88
N GLY A 189 -7.39 6.85 -22.36
CA GLY A 189 -7.08 6.24 -23.66
C GLY A 189 -6.95 4.72 -23.64
N LEU A 190 -7.29 4.04 -22.54
CA LEU A 190 -7.27 2.58 -22.47
C LEU A 190 -8.36 1.97 -23.35
N ASP A 191 -8.00 0.89 -24.06
CA ASP A 191 -8.85 0.24 -25.06
C ASP A 191 -9.17 -1.21 -24.66
N ILE A 192 -10.47 -1.50 -24.52
CA ILE A 192 -10.97 -2.83 -24.17
C ILE A 192 -10.63 -3.89 -25.23
N LYS A 193 -10.57 -3.52 -26.52
CA LYS A 193 -10.26 -4.48 -27.61
C LYS A 193 -8.84 -5.02 -27.47
N LYS A 194 -7.87 -4.14 -27.11
CA LYS A 194 -6.49 -4.55 -26.82
C LYS A 194 -6.42 -5.52 -25.64
N LEU A 195 -7.13 -5.19 -24.54
CA LEU A 195 -7.19 -6.02 -23.34
C LEU A 195 -7.80 -7.40 -23.66
N LYS A 196 -8.95 -7.42 -24.33
CA LYS A 196 -9.66 -8.65 -24.73
C LYS A 196 -8.76 -9.54 -25.58
N LYS A 197 -8.09 -8.97 -26.59
CA LYS A 197 -7.16 -9.71 -27.45
C LYS A 197 -5.96 -10.27 -26.69
N LYS A 198 -5.35 -9.44 -25.81
CA LYS A 198 -4.14 -9.83 -25.07
C LYS A 198 -4.37 -10.99 -24.10
N TYR A 199 -5.51 -10.98 -23.43
CA TYR A 199 -5.81 -11.94 -22.36
C TYR A 199 -6.92 -12.92 -22.72
N ASN A 200 -7.41 -12.94 -23.95
CA ASN A 200 -8.54 -13.77 -24.41
C ASN A 200 -9.74 -13.65 -23.44
N ILE A 201 -10.24 -12.40 -23.27
CA ILE A 201 -11.38 -12.06 -22.43
C ILE A 201 -12.58 -11.80 -23.33
N ASN A 202 -13.59 -12.67 -23.29
CA ASN A 202 -14.78 -12.55 -24.14
C ASN A 202 -15.96 -11.95 -23.40
N ASP A 203 -16.11 -12.27 -22.12
CA ASP A 203 -17.25 -11.93 -21.30
C ASP A 203 -16.99 -10.71 -20.41
N SER A 204 -18.05 -10.20 -19.79
CA SER A 204 -17.90 -9.26 -18.69
C SER A 204 -17.42 -9.95 -17.43
N PHE A 205 -16.58 -9.30 -16.62
CA PHE A 205 -15.85 -9.94 -15.53
C PHE A 205 -15.77 -9.06 -14.29
N PHE A 206 -15.62 -9.69 -13.13
CA PHE A 206 -15.12 -9.06 -11.91
C PHE A 206 -13.61 -9.12 -11.88
N TYR A 207 -12.96 -8.17 -11.18
CA TYR A 207 -11.51 -8.09 -11.13
C TYR A 207 -11.00 -8.10 -9.69
N MET A 208 -9.89 -8.80 -9.44
CA MET A 208 -9.24 -8.90 -8.13
C MET A 208 -7.73 -8.68 -8.25
N PRO A 209 -7.23 -7.43 -8.13
CA PRO A 209 -5.80 -7.08 -8.23
C PRO A 209 -5.08 -7.21 -6.89
N ASN A 210 -5.06 -8.39 -6.31
CA ASN A 210 -4.43 -8.62 -5.01
C ASN A 210 -3.28 -9.63 -5.14
N GLN A 211 -2.16 -9.36 -4.45
CA GLN A 211 -1.12 -10.37 -4.28
C GLN A 211 -1.71 -11.61 -3.62
N PHE A 212 -1.26 -12.79 -4.01
CA PHE A 212 -1.80 -14.07 -3.51
C PHE A 212 -1.30 -14.40 -2.10
N TRP A 213 -1.48 -13.45 -1.20
CA TRP A 213 -1.23 -13.63 0.22
C TRP A 213 -2.49 -14.12 0.92
N LYS A 214 -2.35 -15.01 1.90
CA LYS A 214 -3.48 -15.66 2.57
C LYS A 214 -4.49 -14.65 3.16
N HIS A 215 -4.01 -13.55 3.74
CA HIS A 215 -4.90 -12.51 4.27
C HIS A 215 -5.68 -11.71 3.21
N LYS A 216 -5.28 -11.81 1.92
CA LYS A 216 -6.06 -11.24 0.80
C LYS A 216 -7.27 -12.09 0.42
N ASN A 217 -7.43 -13.27 1.03
CA ASN A 217 -8.66 -14.05 1.11
C ASN A 217 -9.29 -14.46 -0.24
N HIS A 218 -8.46 -14.80 -1.23
CA HIS A 218 -8.90 -15.26 -2.56
C HIS A 218 -9.87 -16.44 -2.47
N MET A 219 -9.61 -17.37 -1.54
CA MET A 219 -10.38 -18.59 -1.39
C MET A 219 -11.88 -18.32 -1.10
N THR A 220 -12.22 -17.27 -0.36
CA THR A 220 -13.62 -16.89 -0.11
C THR A 220 -14.32 -16.49 -1.41
N VAL A 221 -13.64 -15.76 -2.31
CA VAL A 221 -14.19 -15.36 -3.61
C VAL A 221 -14.40 -16.58 -4.50
N PHE A 222 -13.42 -17.49 -4.54
CA PHE A 222 -13.49 -18.69 -5.39
C PHE A 222 -14.59 -19.63 -4.93
N LYS A 223 -14.77 -19.81 -3.62
CA LYS A 223 -15.90 -20.58 -3.05
C LYS A 223 -17.24 -19.94 -3.38
N ALA A 224 -17.35 -18.61 -3.34
CA ALA A 224 -18.58 -17.92 -3.72
C ALA A 224 -18.93 -18.12 -5.20
N ILE A 225 -17.92 -18.10 -6.09
CA ILE A 225 -18.10 -18.38 -7.53
C ILE A 225 -18.50 -19.85 -7.75
N ASP A 226 -17.91 -20.82 -7.03
CA ASP A 226 -18.31 -22.22 -7.08
C ASP A 226 -19.79 -22.42 -6.70
N CYS A 227 -20.23 -21.74 -5.62
CA CYS A 227 -21.65 -21.77 -5.23
C CYS A 227 -22.55 -21.18 -6.31
N LEU A 228 -22.17 -20.05 -6.93
CA LEU A 228 -22.93 -19.43 -8.01
C LEU A 228 -23.02 -20.34 -9.23
N LYS A 229 -21.93 -21.00 -9.62
CA LYS A 229 -21.91 -21.96 -10.71
C LYS A 229 -22.84 -23.15 -10.46
N LYS A 230 -22.86 -23.68 -9.22
CA LYS A 230 -23.79 -24.74 -8.82
C LYS A 230 -25.26 -24.30 -8.87
N GLU A 231 -25.54 -23.02 -8.75
CA GLU A 231 -26.86 -22.41 -8.95
C GLU A 231 -27.17 -22.12 -10.43
N GLY A 232 -26.27 -22.47 -11.38
CA GLY A 232 -26.42 -22.19 -12.80
C GLY A 232 -26.08 -20.76 -13.22
N LEU A 233 -25.40 -19.99 -12.38
CA LEU A 233 -25.01 -18.61 -12.66
C LEU A 233 -23.53 -18.53 -13.06
N GLU A 234 -23.27 -18.10 -14.29
CA GLU A 234 -21.92 -17.95 -14.82
C GLU A 234 -21.31 -16.60 -14.41
N VAL A 235 -20.28 -16.65 -13.59
CA VAL A 235 -19.50 -15.47 -13.17
C VAL A 235 -18.07 -15.64 -13.62
N LYS A 236 -17.51 -14.60 -14.24
CA LYS A 236 -16.09 -14.57 -14.66
C LYS A 236 -15.31 -13.65 -13.71
N LEU A 237 -14.16 -14.14 -13.25
CA LEU A 237 -13.22 -13.41 -12.39
C LEU A 237 -11.84 -13.43 -13.00
N ILE A 238 -11.20 -12.26 -13.06
CA ILE A 238 -9.79 -12.13 -13.42
C ILE A 238 -9.02 -11.73 -12.18
N CYS A 239 -7.92 -12.42 -11.91
CA CYS A 239 -7.02 -12.13 -10.80
C CYS A 239 -5.63 -11.76 -11.31
N THR A 240 -5.02 -10.73 -10.71
CA THR A 240 -3.61 -10.38 -10.93
C THR A 240 -2.89 -10.18 -9.60
N GLY A 241 -1.58 -10.37 -9.60
CA GLY A 241 -0.74 -10.19 -8.44
C GLY A 241 0.40 -11.20 -8.39
N HIS A 242 1.35 -10.98 -7.50
CA HIS A 242 2.44 -11.92 -7.27
C HIS A 242 1.89 -13.21 -6.66
N LEU A 243 2.27 -14.36 -7.23
CA LEU A 243 1.69 -15.68 -6.88
C LEU A 243 2.32 -16.34 -5.65
N SER A 244 3.29 -15.69 -5.01
CA SER A 244 4.00 -16.28 -3.87
C SER A 244 3.72 -15.52 -2.59
N ASP A 245 3.44 -16.26 -1.52
CA ASP A 245 3.39 -15.77 -0.14
C ASP A 245 4.53 -16.42 0.64
N TYR A 246 5.54 -15.64 1.05
CA TYR A 246 6.70 -16.18 1.79
C TYR A 246 6.32 -16.74 3.16
N ARG A 247 5.18 -16.32 3.72
CA ARG A 247 4.65 -16.79 5.01
C ARG A 247 3.81 -18.06 4.87
N ASN A 248 3.25 -18.29 3.67
CA ASN A 248 2.40 -19.45 3.39
C ASN A 248 2.67 -19.98 1.97
N LYS A 249 3.73 -20.77 1.82
CA LYS A 249 4.22 -21.23 0.53
C LYS A 249 3.24 -22.18 -0.20
N THR A 250 2.35 -22.84 0.52
CA THR A 250 1.38 -23.79 -0.05
C THR A 250 0.08 -23.12 -0.51
N TYR A 251 -0.13 -21.86 -0.17
CA TYR A 251 -1.42 -21.19 -0.43
C TYR A 251 -1.79 -21.15 -1.91
N ILE A 252 -0.81 -20.93 -2.78
CA ILE A 252 -1.07 -20.91 -4.23
C ILE A 252 -1.45 -22.29 -4.76
N ASP A 253 -0.84 -23.36 -4.23
CA ASP A 253 -1.17 -24.73 -4.61
C ASP A 253 -2.59 -25.11 -4.12
N GLU A 254 -2.97 -24.67 -2.92
CA GLU A 254 -4.33 -24.81 -2.39
C GLU A 254 -5.37 -24.15 -3.32
N ILE A 255 -5.04 -22.98 -3.85
CA ILE A 255 -5.87 -22.23 -4.80
C ILE A 255 -6.04 -22.99 -6.12
N TYR A 256 -4.96 -23.44 -6.76
CA TYR A 256 -5.03 -24.17 -8.02
C TYR A 256 -5.77 -25.50 -7.85
N ASN A 257 -5.48 -26.24 -6.79
CA ASN A 257 -6.18 -27.49 -6.46
C ASN A 257 -7.69 -27.27 -6.26
N PHE A 258 -8.09 -26.15 -5.65
CA PHE A 258 -9.49 -25.81 -5.49
C PHE A 258 -10.16 -25.50 -6.85
N ILE A 259 -9.52 -24.70 -7.69
CA ILE A 259 -10.03 -24.34 -9.04
C ILE A 259 -10.22 -25.61 -9.87
N GLU A 260 -9.26 -26.53 -9.86
CA GLU A 260 -9.31 -27.79 -10.61
C GLU A 260 -10.44 -28.70 -10.09
N LYS A 261 -10.46 -28.98 -8.77
CA LYS A 261 -11.48 -29.85 -8.16
C LYS A 261 -12.90 -29.32 -8.33
N SER A 262 -13.09 -28.02 -8.35
CA SER A 262 -14.40 -27.38 -8.55
C SER A 262 -14.70 -27.09 -10.02
N ASN A 263 -13.81 -27.48 -10.94
CA ASN A 263 -13.94 -27.23 -12.38
C ASN A 263 -14.19 -25.75 -12.73
N LEU A 264 -13.45 -24.83 -12.08
CA LEU A 264 -13.61 -23.38 -12.21
C LEU A 264 -12.67 -22.74 -13.23
N GLY A 265 -11.92 -23.51 -14.03
CA GLY A 265 -10.94 -22.99 -14.99
C GLY A 265 -11.50 -21.99 -16.00
N GLU A 266 -12.77 -22.17 -16.40
CA GLU A 266 -13.46 -21.22 -17.29
C GLU A 266 -14.04 -20.01 -16.55
N ASN A 267 -14.18 -20.07 -15.23
CA ASN A 267 -14.75 -19.00 -14.41
C ASN A 267 -13.69 -18.07 -13.84
N ILE A 268 -12.50 -18.59 -13.51
CA ILE A 268 -11.44 -17.89 -12.80
C ILE A 268 -10.16 -17.91 -13.63
N LYS A 269 -9.68 -16.73 -13.99
CA LYS A 269 -8.44 -16.55 -14.75
C LYS A 269 -7.39 -15.83 -13.90
N ILE A 270 -6.30 -16.53 -13.60
CA ILE A 270 -5.15 -15.99 -12.85
C ILE A 270 -4.06 -15.58 -13.85
N LEU A 271 -3.77 -14.29 -13.94
CA LEU A 271 -2.79 -13.74 -14.89
C LEU A 271 -1.39 -13.51 -14.28
N GLY A 272 -1.24 -13.67 -12.95
CA GLY A 272 0.01 -13.33 -12.28
C GLY A 272 0.31 -11.83 -12.29
N LEU A 273 1.58 -11.47 -12.36
CA LEU A 273 2.01 -10.07 -12.50
C LEU A 273 1.77 -9.58 -13.94
N VAL A 274 1.13 -8.44 -14.07
CA VAL A 274 0.87 -7.76 -15.34
C VAL A 274 1.38 -6.31 -15.27
N ASP A 275 1.53 -5.67 -16.42
CA ASP A 275 1.93 -4.27 -16.49
C ASP A 275 0.87 -3.36 -15.85
N ILE A 276 1.31 -2.21 -15.32
CA ILE A 276 0.41 -1.27 -14.64
C ILE A 276 -0.70 -0.74 -15.58
N ASP A 277 -0.42 -0.60 -16.87
CA ASP A 277 -1.41 -0.20 -17.88
C ASP A 277 -2.52 -1.25 -17.99
N ASP A 278 -2.18 -2.55 -17.88
CA ASP A 278 -3.15 -3.64 -17.88
C ASP A 278 -3.95 -3.71 -16.57
N VAL A 279 -3.30 -3.46 -15.41
CA VAL A 279 -4.02 -3.34 -14.14
C VAL A 279 -5.13 -2.29 -14.25
N TYR A 280 -4.80 -1.08 -14.74
CA TYR A 280 -5.80 -0.02 -14.90
C TYR A 280 -6.82 -0.32 -16.01
N SER A 281 -6.44 -1.08 -17.05
CA SER A 281 -7.39 -1.56 -18.05
C SER A 281 -8.40 -2.55 -17.45
N LEU A 282 -7.91 -3.49 -16.63
CA LEU A 282 -8.77 -4.45 -15.92
C LEU A 282 -9.68 -3.75 -14.90
N ILE A 283 -9.18 -2.75 -14.17
CA ILE A 283 -10.01 -1.90 -13.30
C ILE A 283 -11.12 -1.23 -14.13
N LYS A 284 -10.74 -0.55 -15.23
CA LYS A 284 -11.68 0.22 -16.05
C LYS A 284 -12.82 -0.62 -16.59
N PHE A 285 -12.49 -1.80 -17.15
CA PHE A 285 -13.43 -2.61 -17.92
C PHE A 285 -14.06 -3.76 -17.13
N SER A 286 -13.72 -3.98 -15.87
CA SER A 286 -14.45 -4.92 -15.00
C SER A 286 -15.83 -4.39 -14.64
N LYS A 287 -16.75 -5.25 -14.23
CA LYS A 287 -18.02 -4.86 -13.60
C LYS A 287 -17.76 -4.12 -12.29
N ALA A 288 -17.00 -4.75 -11.42
CA ALA A 288 -16.51 -4.17 -10.18
C ALA A 288 -15.16 -4.81 -9.82
N VAL A 289 -14.41 -4.12 -8.94
CA VAL A 289 -13.22 -4.70 -8.32
C VAL A 289 -13.62 -5.30 -6.97
N ILE A 290 -13.20 -6.54 -6.72
CA ILE A 290 -13.43 -7.23 -5.44
C ILE A 290 -12.15 -7.16 -4.61
N ASN A 291 -12.24 -6.64 -3.37
CA ASN A 291 -11.15 -6.72 -2.40
C ASN A 291 -11.65 -7.39 -1.12
N PRO A 292 -11.42 -8.71 -0.96
CA PRO A 292 -11.97 -9.53 0.12
C PRO A 292 -11.05 -9.62 1.34
N SER A 293 -10.08 -8.75 1.47
CA SER A 293 -9.02 -8.82 2.50
C SER A 293 -9.58 -9.00 3.90
N LEU A 294 -8.92 -9.86 4.69
CA LEU A 294 -9.23 -10.06 6.10
C LEU A 294 -8.74 -8.89 6.97
N PHE A 295 -7.71 -8.20 6.50
CA PHE A 295 -7.06 -7.09 7.17
C PHE A 295 -6.34 -6.19 6.15
N GLU A 296 -6.38 -4.88 6.37
CA GLU A 296 -5.62 -3.84 5.66
C GLU A 296 -5.22 -2.72 6.65
N GLY A 297 -4.06 -2.10 6.42
CA GLY A 297 -3.74 -0.82 7.08
C GLY A 297 -4.34 0.38 6.34
N TRP A 298 -4.24 0.37 5.01
CA TRP A 298 -4.89 1.23 4.02
C TRP A 298 -4.68 0.61 2.64
N SER A 299 -5.72 0.33 1.92
CA SER A 299 -5.61 -0.45 0.69
C SER A 299 -5.21 0.40 -0.52
N SER A 300 -4.07 0.09 -1.14
CA SER A 300 -3.67 0.71 -2.42
C SER A 300 -4.69 0.45 -3.52
N THR A 301 -5.22 -0.78 -3.59
CA THR A 301 -6.25 -1.18 -4.55
C THR A 301 -7.50 -0.32 -4.43
N VAL A 302 -7.95 -0.06 -3.19
CA VAL A 302 -9.11 0.81 -2.95
C VAL A 302 -8.81 2.23 -3.41
N GLU A 303 -7.63 2.79 -3.10
CA GLU A 303 -7.25 4.13 -3.56
C GLU A 303 -7.12 4.22 -5.09
N GLU A 304 -6.58 3.19 -5.74
CA GLU A 304 -6.50 3.11 -7.21
C GLU A 304 -7.90 3.12 -7.83
N CYS A 305 -8.83 2.33 -7.31
CA CYS A 305 -10.22 2.31 -7.77
C CYS A 305 -10.92 3.65 -7.53
N LYS A 306 -10.78 4.23 -6.34
CA LYS A 306 -11.33 5.57 -6.01
C LYS A 306 -10.78 6.66 -6.93
N SER A 307 -9.50 6.56 -7.33
CA SER A 307 -8.87 7.57 -8.18
C SER A 307 -9.48 7.65 -9.57
N VAL A 308 -10.19 6.60 -9.99
CA VAL A 308 -10.82 6.47 -11.30
C VAL A 308 -12.34 6.25 -11.22
N GLY A 309 -12.93 6.40 -10.04
CA GLY A 309 -14.37 6.25 -9.84
C GLY A 309 -14.90 4.82 -10.05
N LYS A 310 -14.06 3.79 -9.80
CA LYS A 310 -14.47 2.40 -10.02
C LYS A 310 -15.23 1.84 -8.81
N ASN A 311 -16.40 1.26 -9.06
CA ASN A 311 -17.20 0.57 -8.05
C ASN A 311 -16.47 -0.65 -7.49
N MET A 312 -16.65 -0.91 -6.19
CA MET A 312 -15.99 -2.00 -5.49
C MET A 312 -16.95 -2.83 -4.65
N ILE A 313 -16.64 -4.11 -4.54
CA ILE A 313 -17.17 -5.03 -3.55
C ILE A 313 -16.06 -5.30 -2.53
N LEU A 314 -16.26 -4.84 -1.30
CA LEU A 314 -15.26 -4.84 -0.25
C LEU A 314 -15.67 -5.74 0.92
N SER A 315 -14.70 -6.41 1.52
CA SER A 315 -14.92 -7.04 2.83
C SER A 315 -15.27 -5.99 3.87
N ASP A 316 -16.22 -6.31 4.76
CA ASP A 316 -16.65 -5.43 5.83
C ASP A 316 -15.60 -5.41 6.95
N ILE A 317 -14.62 -4.51 6.80
CA ILE A 317 -13.61 -4.18 7.81
C ILE A 317 -13.60 -2.66 8.01
N ASN A 318 -13.22 -2.22 9.21
CA ASN A 318 -13.25 -0.80 9.59
C ASN A 318 -12.52 0.08 8.58
N VAL A 319 -11.32 -0.33 8.17
CA VAL A 319 -10.51 0.45 7.23
C VAL A 319 -11.16 0.57 5.85
N HIS A 320 -11.86 -0.44 5.35
CA HIS A 320 -12.60 -0.35 4.09
C HIS A 320 -13.79 0.60 4.20
N ARG A 321 -14.52 0.57 5.33
CA ARG A 321 -15.60 1.51 5.59
C ARG A 321 -15.11 2.95 5.72
N GLU A 322 -13.96 3.15 6.36
CA GLU A 322 -13.31 4.46 6.45
C GLU A 322 -12.86 4.94 5.07
N GLN A 323 -12.25 4.05 4.29
CA GLN A 323 -11.61 4.38 3.02
C GLN A 323 -12.61 4.59 1.88
N TYR A 324 -13.65 3.76 1.78
CA TYR A 324 -14.65 3.83 0.71
C TYR A 324 -16.06 3.52 1.22
N PRO A 325 -16.68 4.44 1.99
CA PRO A 325 -17.94 4.20 2.68
C PRO A 325 -19.13 3.90 1.74
N THR A 326 -19.06 4.30 0.47
CA THR A 326 -20.08 4.05 -0.55
C THR A 326 -19.91 2.74 -1.32
N ALA A 327 -18.89 1.94 -1.01
CA ALA A 327 -18.71 0.62 -1.63
C ALA A 327 -19.80 -0.37 -1.22
N THR A 328 -19.95 -1.43 -1.99
CA THR A 328 -20.79 -2.57 -1.60
C THR A 328 -20.01 -3.47 -0.64
N PHE A 329 -20.56 -3.76 0.53
CA PHE A 329 -19.88 -4.54 1.57
C PHE A 329 -20.45 -5.93 1.72
N PHE A 330 -19.58 -6.89 2.09
CA PHE A 330 -19.95 -8.25 2.47
C PHE A 330 -19.18 -8.71 3.72
N ASP A 331 -19.73 -9.63 4.48
CA ASP A 331 -19.06 -10.21 5.64
C ASP A 331 -17.82 -11.01 5.20
N ARG A 332 -16.61 -10.55 5.61
CA ARG A 332 -15.30 -11.12 5.24
C ARG A 332 -15.14 -12.61 5.55
N LYS A 333 -15.94 -13.16 6.47
CA LYS A 333 -15.91 -14.57 6.89
C LYS A 333 -17.01 -15.42 6.26
N SER A 334 -17.94 -14.81 5.52
CA SER A 334 -19.12 -15.46 4.97
C SER A 334 -19.05 -15.59 3.45
N VAL A 335 -18.82 -16.82 2.96
CA VAL A 335 -18.94 -17.15 1.53
C VAL A 335 -20.34 -16.84 1.01
N GLN A 336 -21.38 -17.13 1.82
CA GLN A 336 -22.77 -16.87 1.47
C GLN A 336 -23.03 -15.38 1.27
N SER A 337 -22.56 -14.53 2.19
CA SER A 337 -22.68 -13.07 2.06
C SER A 337 -22.07 -12.55 0.76
N LEU A 338 -20.87 -13.02 0.42
CA LEU A 338 -20.21 -12.60 -0.83
C LEU A 338 -20.94 -13.15 -2.06
N LYS A 339 -21.39 -14.41 -2.02
CA LYS A 339 -22.21 -15.03 -3.08
C LYS A 339 -23.44 -14.18 -3.39
N ASP A 340 -24.21 -13.85 -2.36
CA ASP A 340 -25.43 -13.05 -2.50
C ASP A 340 -25.13 -11.64 -2.99
N THR A 341 -24.03 -11.04 -2.53
CA THR A 341 -23.56 -9.74 -3.01
C THR A 341 -23.22 -9.77 -4.50
N ILE A 342 -22.47 -10.77 -4.98
CA ILE A 342 -22.13 -10.91 -6.41
C ILE A 342 -23.38 -11.18 -7.25
N LYS A 343 -24.28 -12.07 -6.78
CA LYS A 343 -25.52 -12.44 -7.46
C LYS A 343 -26.43 -11.23 -7.69
N ASN A 344 -26.56 -10.37 -6.69
CA ASN A 344 -27.43 -9.20 -6.72
C ASN A 344 -26.73 -7.91 -7.18
N TYR A 345 -25.43 -7.98 -7.53
CA TYR A 345 -24.66 -6.81 -7.91
C TYR A 345 -25.23 -6.17 -9.17
N LYS A 346 -25.58 -4.90 -9.04
CA LYS A 346 -25.98 -4.03 -10.15
C LYS A 346 -24.91 -2.96 -10.33
N GLU A 347 -24.49 -2.77 -11.55
CA GLU A 347 -23.55 -1.68 -11.89
C GLU A 347 -24.31 -0.35 -11.71
N ASP A 348 -23.94 0.40 -10.68
CA ASP A 348 -24.56 1.68 -10.38
C ASP A 348 -23.74 2.80 -11.03
N GLU A 349 -24.28 3.44 -12.06
CA GLU A 349 -23.66 4.58 -12.74
C GLU A 349 -23.68 5.86 -11.89
N THR A 350 -24.48 5.91 -10.83
CA THR A 350 -24.68 7.13 -10.02
C THR A 350 -23.62 7.32 -8.94
N ASN A 351 -22.85 6.30 -8.58
CA ASN A 351 -21.78 6.39 -7.57
C ASN A 351 -20.52 7.15 -8.04
N ASN A 352 -20.51 7.65 -9.27
CA ASN A 352 -19.45 8.48 -9.85
C ASN A 352 -19.36 9.91 -9.27
N LYS A 353 -19.87 10.17 -8.05
CA LYS A 353 -19.39 11.34 -7.28
C LYS A 353 -17.95 11.09 -6.87
N VAL A 354 -17.09 11.22 -7.84
CA VAL A 354 -15.64 11.33 -7.62
C VAL A 354 -15.45 12.51 -6.69
N ASP A 355 -15.24 12.29 -5.40
CA ASP A 355 -14.52 13.26 -4.59
C ASP A 355 -13.33 13.68 -5.44
N LEU A 356 -13.30 14.97 -5.84
CA LEU A 356 -12.32 15.43 -6.81
C LEU A 356 -10.95 14.92 -6.38
N LEU A 357 -10.37 14.02 -7.15
CA LEU A 357 -9.07 13.42 -6.85
C LEU A 357 -8.03 14.48 -6.48
N SER A 358 -8.09 15.64 -7.15
CA SER A 358 -7.27 16.81 -6.86
C SER A 358 -7.47 17.35 -5.44
N THR A 359 -8.71 17.39 -4.94
CA THR A 359 -9.02 17.86 -3.58
C THR A 359 -8.46 16.89 -2.54
N ARG A 360 -8.63 15.58 -2.72
CA ARG A 360 -8.04 14.57 -1.83
C ARG A 360 -6.51 14.61 -1.85
N THR A 361 -5.92 14.75 -3.04
CA THR A 361 -4.46 14.83 -3.19
C THR A 361 -3.91 16.10 -2.52
N LYS A 362 -4.62 17.24 -2.68
CA LYS A 362 -4.26 18.49 -2.00
C LYS A 362 -4.35 18.33 -0.48
N LYS A 363 -5.45 17.75 0.02
CA LYS A 363 -5.59 17.48 1.46
C LYS A 363 -4.45 16.61 1.99
N TYR A 364 -4.07 15.56 1.28
CA TYR A 364 -2.94 14.68 1.64
C TYR A 364 -1.62 15.47 1.76
N ALA A 365 -1.36 16.39 0.81
CA ALA A 365 -0.19 17.25 0.86
C ALA A 365 -0.26 18.26 2.03
N ASP A 366 -1.40 18.92 2.23
CA ASP A 366 -1.62 19.89 3.30
C ASP A 366 -1.47 19.24 4.69
N ASP A 367 -2.05 18.05 4.89
CA ASP A 367 -1.94 17.30 6.15
C ASP A 367 -0.47 16.95 6.45
N TYR A 368 0.30 16.54 5.44
CA TYR A 368 1.73 16.28 5.61
C TYR A 368 2.53 17.55 5.93
N VAL A 369 2.25 18.66 5.26
CA VAL A 369 2.90 19.96 5.54
C VAL A 369 2.61 20.41 6.97
N ASN A 370 1.35 20.32 7.40
CA ASN A 370 0.97 20.70 8.76
C ASN A 370 1.69 19.85 9.81
N LEU A 371 1.81 18.55 9.55
CA LEU A 371 2.58 17.66 10.42
C LEU A 371 4.06 18.05 10.48
N THR A 372 4.70 18.31 9.33
CA THR A 372 6.11 18.71 9.30
C THR A 372 6.35 20.02 10.02
N LYS A 373 5.47 21.02 9.83
CA LYS A 373 5.52 22.31 10.57
C LYS A 373 5.36 22.10 12.07
N LYS A 374 4.44 21.26 12.50
CA LYS A 374 4.25 20.92 13.93
C LYS A 374 5.51 20.32 14.52
N VAL A 375 6.13 19.35 13.84
CA VAL A 375 7.34 18.63 14.35
C VAL A 375 8.56 19.54 14.43
N ILE A 376 8.72 20.50 13.53
CA ILE A 376 9.86 21.46 13.59
C ILE A 376 9.71 22.45 14.75
N ASN A 377 8.48 22.85 15.06
CA ASN A 377 8.21 23.86 16.07
C ASN A 377 8.16 23.31 17.52
N THR A 378 8.22 21.97 17.69
CA THR A 378 8.38 21.28 18.98
C THR A 378 9.84 20.97 19.26
#